data_ecd2ff7997bf67b040b403ff7897173b
#
_entry.id   ecd2ff7997bf67b040b403ff7897173b
#
_cell.length_a   1.000
_cell.length_b   1.000
_cell.length_c   1.000
_cell.angle_alpha   90.00
_cell.angle_beta   90.00
_cell.angle_gamma   90.00
#
_symmetry.space_group_name_H-M   'P 1'
#
loop_
_entity.id
_entity.type
_entity.pdbx_description
1 polymer ?
#
loop_
_entity_poly.entity_id
_entity_poly.type
_entity_poly.pdbx_seq_one_letter_code
_entity_poly.pdbx_strand_id
1 'polypeptide(L)'
;MMKTDPRQFEIWWVPFAFPDKPGKAKNRPSVILQWDGGTRIALVTKVTGNTWRDEPGYVVLRDWQDAGLSKPSAVRCSQLLRLPSNLFLDDGPTGRLSA
;
A
#
# COMPACT_ATOMS: atom_id res chain seq x y z
N MET A 1 8.19 -21.01 0.67
CA MET A 1 8.01 -20.27 1.95
C MET A 1 6.68 -19.58 1.94
N MET A 2 5.91 -19.66 3.02
CA MET A 2 4.61 -19.02 3.08
C MET A 2 4.75 -17.55 3.44
N LYS A 3 3.97 -16.70 2.76
CA LYS A 3 3.90 -15.28 3.11
C LYS A 3 3.26 -15.14 4.50
N THR A 4 3.72 -14.14 5.27
CA THR A 4 3.00 -13.75 6.47
C THR A 4 1.69 -13.09 6.07
N ASP A 5 0.66 -13.22 6.92
CA ASP A 5 -0.60 -12.54 6.67
C ASP A 5 -0.42 -11.03 6.83
N PRO A 6 -1.00 -10.22 5.93
CA PRO A 6 -0.94 -8.78 6.08
C PRO A 6 -1.67 -8.31 7.34
N ARG A 7 -1.16 -7.25 7.95
CA ARG A 7 -1.78 -6.60 9.10
C ARG A 7 -2.10 -5.15 8.77
N GLN A 8 -3.09 -4.62 9.45
CA GLN A 8 -3.49 -3.22 9.28
C GLN A 8 -2.30 -2.28 9.48
N PHE A 9 -2.18 -1.29 8.58
CA PHE A 9 -1.13 -0.26 8.55
C PHE A 9 0.26 -0.76 8.18
N GLU A 10 0.42 -2.03 7.82
CA GLU A 10 1.65 -2.50 7.18
C GLU A 10 1.76 -1.97 5.75
N ILE A 11 2.99 -1.80 5.30
CA ILE A 11 3.28 -1.40 3.92
C ILE A 11 3.79 -2.61 3.16
N TRP A 12 3.12 -2.93 2.05
CA TRP A 12 3.47 -4.04 1.18
C TRP A 12 3.62 -3.54 -0.25
N TRP A 13 4.57 -4.11 -0.98
CA TRP A 13 4.71 -3.85 -2.41
C TRP A 13 3.69 -4.70 -3.17
N VAL A 14 2.89 -4.04 -4.01
CA VAL A 14 1.84 -4.69 -4.78
C VAL A 14 1.83 -4.15 -6.21
N PRO A 15 1.33 -4.93 -7.21
CA PRO A 15 1.10 -4.40 -8.54
C PRO A 15 -0.17 -3.54 -8.53
N PHE A 16 0.00 -2.25 -8.74
CA PHE A 16 -1.11 -1.30 -8.71
C PHE A 16 -1.50 -0.95 -10.13
N ALA A 17 -2.73 -1.28 -10.53
CA ALA A 17 -3.21 -1.07 -11.90
C ALA A 17 -3.50 0.41 -12.17
N PHE A 18 -3.29 0.82 -13.42
CA PHE A 18 -3.64 2.15 -13.89
C PHE A 18 -5.01 2.11 -14.56
N PRO A 19 -5.99 2.91 -14.10
CA PRO A 19 -7.34 2.89 -14.69
C PRO A 19 -7.37 3.27 -16.18
N ASP A 20 -6.48 4.18 -16.60
CA ASP A 20 -6.42 4.69 -17.97
C ASP A 20 -5.52 3.84 -18.89
N LYS A 21 -4.89 2.79 -18.35
CA LYS A 21 -4.02 1.91 -19.13
C LYS A 21 -4.32 0.45 -18.78
N PRO A 22 -5.43 -0.10 -19.30
CA PRO A 22 -5.81 -1.49 -18.99
C PRO A 22 -4.70 -2.48 -19.33
N GLY A 23 -4.52 -3.47 -18.48
CA GLY A 23 -3.48 -4.49 -18.66
C GLY A 23 -2.10 -4.06 -18.23
N LYS A 24 -1.93 -2.83 -17.76
CA LYS A 24 -0.66 -2.36 -17.21
C LYS A 24 -0.77 -2.14 -15.71
N ALA A 25 0.28 -2.53 -14.99
CA ALA A 25 0.40 -2.32 -13.56
C ALA A 25 1.82 -1.87 -13.24
N LYS A 26 1.96 -1.10 -12.18
CA LYS A 26 3.25 -0.67 -11.67
C LYS A 26 3.39 -1.09 -10.23
N ASN A 27 4.54 -1.64 -9.86
CA ASN A 27 4.80 -2.04 -8.49
C ASN A 27 4.91 -0.81 -7.61
N ARG A 28 4.09 -0.75 -6.56
CA ARG A 28 4.03 0.39 -5.65
C ARG A 28 3.93 -0.08 -4.21
N PRO A 29 4.55 0.63 -3.27
CA PRO A 29 4.24 0.41 -1.87
C PRO A 29 2.81 0.85 -1.60
N SER A 30 2.11 0.08 -0.78
CA SER A 30 0.71 0.34 -0.43
C SER A 30 0.48 0.03 1.03
N VAL A 31 -0.43 0.77 1.66
CA VAL A 31 -0.78 0.59 3.07
C VAL A 31 -1.98 -0.33 3.17
N ILE A 32 -1.90 -1.32 4.04
CA ILE A 32 -3.01 -2.22 4.32
C ILE A 32 -4.01 -1.48 5.20
N LEU A 33 -5.20 -1.23 4.68
CA LEU A 33 -6.28 -0.63 5.45
C LEU A 33 -7.13 -1.67 6.14
N GLN A 34 -7.35 -2.83 5.48
CA GLN A 34 -8.20 -3.88 6.00
C GLN A 34 -7.74 -5.23 5.43
N TRP A 35 -7.80 -6.26 6.24
CA TRP A 35 -7.46 -7.62 5.84
C TRP A 35 -8.59 -8.57 6.19
N ASP A 36 -9.05 -9.34 5.21
CA ASP A 36 -10.03 -10.41 5.41
C ASP A 36 -9.33 -11.75 5.30
N GLY A 37 -9.15 -12.41 6.44
CA GLY A 37 -8.50 -13.71 6.48
C GLY A 37 -9.33 -14.84 5.87
N GLY A 38 -10.65 -14.68 5.78
CA GLY A 38 -11.51 -15.68 5.18
C GLY A 38 -11.40 -15.72 3.67
N THR A 39 -11.41 -14.57 3.01
CA THR A 39 -11.25 -14.45 1.56
C THR A 39 -9.79 -14.27 1.14
N ARG A 40 -8.92 -13.92 2.07
CA ARG A 40 -7.52 -13.56 1.85
C ARG A 40 -7.35 -12.38 0.89
N ILE A 41 -8.27 -11.41 1.01
CA ILE A 41 -8.25 -10.17 0.22
C ILE A 41 -7.94 -9.01 1.15
N ALA A 42 -7.03 -8.14 0.71
CA ALA A 42 -6.66 -6.91 1.41
C ALA A 42 -7.24 -5.71 0.71
N LEU A 43 -7.70 -4.73 1.48
CA LEU A 43 -8.00 -3.39 0.98
C LEU A 43 -6.77 -2.54 1.23
N VAL A 44 -6.20 -2.01 0.15
CA VAL A 44 -4.95 -1.25 0.22
C VAL A 44 -5.14 0.13 -0.38
N THR A 45 -4.29 1.07 0.05
CA THR A 45 -4.24 2.41 -0.52
C THR A 45 -2.81 2.70 -0.98
N LYS A 46 -2.70 3.42 -2.10
CA LYS A 46 -1.42 3.69 -2.75
C LYS A 46 -0.57 4.67 -1.94
N VAL A 47 0.72 4.37 -1.83
CA VAL A 47 1.72 5.30 -1.33
C VAL A 47 2.39 5.98 -2.51
N THR A 48 2.56 7.30 -2.45
CA THR A 48 3.15 8.10 -3.52
C THR A 48 4.27 8.98 -2.97
N GLY A 49 5.26 9.27 -3.82
CA GLY A 49 6.32 10.21 -3.49
C GLY A 49 5.93 11.69 -3.63
N ASN A 50 4.75 11.99 -4.17
CA ASN A 50 4.26 13.36 -4.25
C ASN A 50 3.73 13.80 -2.89
N THR A 51 4.47 14.66 -2.20
CA THR A 51 4.08 15.10 -0.85
C THR A 51 3.51 16.53 -0.83
N TRP A 52 3.37 17.15 -1.99
CA TRP A 52 2.98 18.54 -2.14
C TRP A 52 1.53 18.75 -2.58
N ARG A 53 0.79 17.69 -2.86
CA ARG A 53 -0.62 17.81 -3.23
C ARG A 53 -1.47 18.14 -2.02
N ASP A 54 -2.44 19.01 -2.22
CA ASP A 54 -3.42 19.39 -1.21
C ASP A 54 -4.81 19.02 -1.71
N GLU A 55 -5.21 17.77 -1.46
CA GLU A 55 -6.53 17.26 -1.86
C GLU A 55 -7.10 16.38 -0.74
N PRO A 56 -8.45 16.25 -0.66
CA PRO A 56 -9.06 15.38 0.34
C PRO A 56 -8.56 13.94 0.24
N GLY A 57 -8.29 13.33 1.38
CA GLY A 57 -7.79 11.96 1.43
C GLY A 57 -6.30 11.81 1.17
N TYR A 58 -5.58 12.92 1.05
CA TYR A 58 -4.13 12.92 0.83
C TYR A 58 -3.44 13.17 2.15
N VAL A 59 -2.71 12.18 2.66
CA VAL A 59 -2.07 12.26 3.97
C VAL A 59 -0.57 12.09 3.83
N VAL A 60 0.18 13.13 4.20
CA VAL A 60 1.64 13.07 4.20
C VAL A 60 2.11 12.28 5.41
N LEU A 61 3.00 11.31 5.19
CA LEU A 61 3.53 10.46 6.24
C LEU A 61 4.73 11.16 6.91
N ARG A 62 4.70 11.28 8.22
CA ARG A 62 5.81 11.88 8.98
C ARG A 62 6.88 10.86 9.34
N ASP A 63 6.48 9.62 9.52
CA ASP A 63 7.35 8.52 9.95
C ASP A 63 7.73 7.59 8.79
N TRP A 64 7.86 8.14 7.59
CA TRP A 64 8.13 7.35 6.40
C TRP A 64 9.42 6.52 6.51
N GLN A 65 10.44 7.03 7.20
CA GLN A 65 11.68 6.29 7.40
C GLN A 65 11.47 5.08 8.31
N ASP A 66 10.75 5.26 9.42
CA ASP A 66 10.45 4.17 10.35
C ASP A 66 9.53 3.12 9.72
N ALA A 67 8.73 3.54 8.74
CA ALA A 67 7.86 2.64 8.00
C ALA A 67 8.58 1.87 6.90
N GLY A 68 9.88 2.07 6.72
CA GLY A 68 10.68 1.35 5.74
C GLY A 68 10.68 1.96 4.35
N LEU A 69 10.19 3.17 4.18
CA LEU A 69 10.19 3.86 2.89
C LEU A 69 11.51 4.57 2.66
N SER A 70 11.90 4.71 1.39
CA SER A 70 13.21 5.27 1.02
C SER A 70 13.19 6.77 0.80
N LYS A 71 12.02 7.40 0.80
CA LYS A 71 11.86 8.84 0.54
C LYS A 71 10.59 9.36 1.20
N PRO A 72 10.48 10.69 1.39
CA PRO A 72 9.22 11.26 1.88
C PRO A 72 8.04 10.82 1.01
N SER A 73 6.96 10.43 1.65
CA SER A 73 5.83 9.79 1.00
C SER A 73 4.51 10.25 1.59
N ALA A 74 3.45 10.05 0.81
CA ALA A 74 2.09 10.33 1.22
C ALA A 74 1.17 9.18 0.82
N VAL A 75 0.04 9.08 1.48
CA VAL A 75 -0.98 8.07 1.20
C VAL A 75 -2.16 8.74 0.50
N ARG A 76 -2.62 8.16 -0.61
CA ARG A 76 -3.78 8.66 -1.35
C ARG A 76 -4.99 7.80 -1.00
N CYS A 77 -5.71 8.18 0.04
CA CYS A 77 -6.87 7.42 0.52
C CYS A 77 -8.03 7.39 -0.49
N SER A 78 -7.99 8.23 -1.52
CA SER A 78 -8.96 8.19 -2.62
C SER A 78 -8.65 7.10 -3.64
N GLN A 79 -7.47 6.49 -3.60
CA GLN A 79 -7.07 5.43 -4.53
C GLN A 79 -6.98 4.10 -3.76
N LEU A 80 -8.10 3.40 -3.72
CA LEU A 80 -8.23 2.13 -3.02
C LEU A 80 -8.20 0.97 -4.00
N LEU A 81 -7.64 -0.14 -3.58
CA LEU A 81 -7.59 -1.37 -4.38
C LEU A 81 -7.84 -2.55 -3.47
N ARG A 82 -8.69 -3.48 -3.91
CA ARG A 82 -8.86 -4.78 -3.27
C ARG A 82 -7.99 -5.80 -4.00
N LEU A 83 -7.16 -6.48 -3.25
CA LEU A 83 -6.13 -7.32 -3.85
C LEU A 83 -5.97 -8.61 -3.05
N PRO A 84 -6.02 -9.79 -3.73
CA PRO A 84 -5.70 -11.04 -3.04
C PRO A 84 -4.22 -11.07 -2.64
N SER A 85 -3.95 -11.65 -1.47
CA SER A 85 -2.60 -11.65 -0.91
C SER A 85 -1.58 -12.41 -1.76
N ASN A 86 -2.03 -13.33 -2.60
CA ASN A 86 -1.12 -14.06 -3.49
C ASN A 86 -0.50 -13.18 -4.57
N LEU A 87 -1.02 -11.96 -4.77
CA LEU A 87 -0.43 -10.98 -5.70
C LEU A 87 0.57 -10.04 -5.02
N PHE A 88 0.74 -10.12 -3.71
CA PHE A 88 1.75 -9.33 -3.02
C PHE A 88 3.14 -9.78 -3.47
N LEU A 89 4.03 -8.82 -3.69
CA LEU A 89 5.32 -9.08 -4.32
C LEU A 89 6.37 -9.63 -3.36
N ASP A 90 6.24 -9.32 -2.06
CA ASP A 90 7.19 -9.75 -1.04
C ASP A 90 6.56 -10.79 -0.11
N ASP A 91 7.41 -11.52 0.61
CA ASP A 91 6.96 -12.52 1.58
C ASP A 91 6.59 -11.91 2.93
N GLY A 92 6.89 -10.63 3.12
CA GLY A 92 6.59 -9.89 4.34
C GLY A 92 6.49 -8.40 4.06
N PRO A 93 6.07 -7.61 5.07
CA PRO A 93 5.90 -6.17 4.88
C PRO A 93 7.24 -5.45 4.79
N THR A 94 7.24 -4.33 4.05
CA THR A 94 8.35 -3.39 4.02
C THR A 94 8.52 -2.70 5.36
N GLY A 95 7.42 -2.38 6.01
CA GLY A 95 7.39 -1.71 7.28
C GLY A 95 5.96 -1.51 7.74
N ARG A 96 5.77 -0.67 8.75
CA ARG A 96 4.47 -0.41 9.32
C ARG A 96 4.35 1.04 9.73
N LEU A 97 3.20 1.66 9.47
CA LEU A 97 2.92 3.01 9.96
C LEU A 97 2.63 2.97 11.45
N SER A 98 3.08 4.00 12.16
CA SER A 98 2.68 4.20 13.54
C SER A 98 1.22 4.64 13.57
N ALA A 99 0.48 4.11 14.51
CA ALA A 99 -0.93 4.44 14.66
C ALA A 99 -1.11 5.85 15.25
#